data_30ba33b16ef034eab36d16ae47a869a0
#
_entry.id   30ba33b16ef034eab36d16ae47a869a0
#
_cell.length_a   1.000
_cell.length_b   1.000
_cell.length_c   1.000
_cell.angle_alpha   90.00
_cell.angle_beta   90.00
_cell.angle_gamma   90.00
#
_symmetry.space_group_name_H-M   'P 1'
#
loop_
_entity.id
_entity.type
_entity.pdbx_description
1 polymer ?
#
loop_
_entity_poly.entity_id
_entity_poly.type
_entity_poly.pdbx_seq_one_letter_code
_entity_poly.pdbx_strand_id
1 'polypeptide(L)'
;MTFGVIAQIGIVLFELLRKFLYVGFFVYLPYRIIAHFCPLIASHRELTMIFLFFMLSTICGSLANTTLMSMGDRDYLMIRIMLISPYMNFLGKIVYKIATDLVYFTDILTIFGIPFGHSLALSIVTASLRPVGEMIAIIMFDKIKAIYNNRVFTMD
;
A
#
# COMPACT_ATOMS: atom_id res chain seq x y z
N MET A 1 25.24 -18.12 6.61
CA MET A 1 24.68 -16.84 7.13
C MET A 1 24.61 -15.72 6.08
N THR A 2 25.54 -15.59 5.17
CA THR A 2 25.61 -14.54 4.12
C THR A 2 24.47 -14.59 3.09
N PHE A 3 24.01 -15.78 2.69
CA PHE A 3 22.95 -15.92 1.67
C PHE A 3 21.59 -15.34 2.10
N GLY A 4 21.24 -15.46 3.38
CA GLY A 4 19.98 -14.91 3.92
C GLY A 4 19.98 -13.39 3.96
N VAL A 5 21.12 -12.77 4.24
CA VAL A 5 21.27 -11.30 4.28
C VAL A 5 21.18 -10.72 2.87
N ILE A 6 21.81 -11.36 1.88
CA ILE A 6 21.76 -10.92 0.48
C ILE A 6 20.32 -11.02 -0.07
N ALA A 7 19.61 -12.11 0.23
CA ALA A 7 18.21 -12.27 -0.16
C ALA A 7 17.32 -11.19 0.47
N GLN A 8 17.57 -10.85 1.72
CA GLN A 8 16.79 -9.82 2.43
C GLN A 8 17.04 -8.42 1.87
N ILE A 9 18.29 -8.09 1.56
CA ILE A 9 18.64 -6.84 0.87
C ILE A 9 17.97 -6.77 -0.50
N GLY A 10 17.95 -7.87 -1.25
CA GLY A 10 17.27 -7.94 -2.54
C GLY A 10 15.76 -7.67 -2.45
N ILE A 11 15.10 -8.20 -1.44
CA ILE A 11 13.65 -7.97 -1.20
C ILE A 11 13.39 -6.49 -0.89
N VAL A 12 14.19 -5.90 0.00
CA VAL A 12 14.06 -4.47 0.36
C VAL A 12 14.28 -3.57 -0.86
N LEU A 13 15.30 -3.85 -1.65
CA LEU A 13 15.61 -3.10 -2.87
C LEU A 13 14.47 -3.23 -3.91
N PHE A 14 13.92 -4.42 -4.07
CA PHE A 14 12.80 -4.66 -4.97
C PHE A 14 11.52 -3.92 -4.53
N GLU A 15 11.22 -3.92 -3.23
CA GLU A 15 10.08 -3.15 -2.69
C GLU A 15 10.26 -1.65 -2.87
N LEU A 16 11.47 -1.14 -2.64
CA LEU A 16 11.80 0.27 -2.85
C LEU A 16 11.65 0.64 -4.33
N LEU A 17 12.19 -0.17 -5.24
CA LEU A 17 12.06 0.04 -6.67
C LEU A 17 10.60 0.02 -7.13
N ARG A 18 9.81 -0.90 -6.64
CA ARG A 18 8.38 -0.98 -6.95
C ARG A 18 7.63 0.29 -6.53
N LYS A 19 7.89 0.80 -5.33
CA LYS A 19 7.27 2.02 -4.83
C LYS A 19 7.77 3.26 -5.56
N PHE A 20 9.04 3.30 -5.91
CA PHE A 20 9.63 4.37 -6.72
C PHE A 20 8.98 4.42 -8.11
N LEU A 21 8.84 3.28 -8.77
CA LEU A 21 8.15 3.18 -10.06
C LEU A 21 6.68 3.59 -9.95
N TYR A 22 6.01 3.21 -8.86
CA TYR A 22 4.63 3.61 -8.60
C TYR A 22 4.51 5.15 -8.55
N VAL A 23 5.29 5.82 -7.72
CA VAL A 23 5.26 7.29 -7.62
C VAL A 23 5.71 7.95 -8.92
N GLY A 24 6.76 7.45 -9.56
CA GLY A 24 7.26 7.97 -10.83
C GLY A 24 6.25 7.87 -11.96
N PHE A 25 5.63 6.70 -12.12
CA PHE A 25 4.73 6.44 -13.23
C PHE A 25 3.32 6.99 -13.01
N PHE A 26 2.76 6.86 -11.80
CA PHE A 26 1.38 7.25 -11.53
C PHE A 26 1.22 8.68 -10.99
N VAL A 27 2.27 9.27 -10.44
CA VAL A 27 2.19 10.64 -9.90
C VAL A 27 2.99 11.62 -10.75
N TYR A 28 4.27 11.34 -10.94
CA TYR A 28 5.18 12.27 -11.64
C TYR A 28 4.88 12.37 -13.14
N LEU A 29 4.62 11.25 -13.81
CA LEU A 29 4.34 11.25 -15.25
C LEU A 29 3.01 11.95 -15.58
N PRO A 30 1.86 11.67 -14.92
CA PRO A 30 0.63 12.45 -15.12
C PRO A 30 0.81 13.93 -14.79
N TYR A 31 1.55 14.27 -13.73
CA TYR A 31 1.90 15.65 -13.44
C TYR A 31 2.60 16.31 -14.64
N ARG A 32 3.60 15.67 -15.22
CA ARG A 32 4.35 16.21 -16.38
C ARG A 32 3.45 16.41 -17.60
N ILE A 33 2.55 15.47 -17.86
CA ILE A 33 1.58 15.57 -18.96
C ILE A 33 0.64 16.76 -18.74
N ILE A 34 0.04 16.87 -17.54
CA ILE A 34 -0.91 17.94 -17.22
C ILE A 34 -0.22 19.31 -17.23
N ALA A 35 0.99 19.41 -16.68
CA ALA A 35 1.78 20.63 -16.67
C ALA A 35 2.16 21.11 -18.07
N HIS A 36 2.28 20.21 -19.03
CA HIS A 36 2.53 20.58 -20.44
C HIS A 36 1.31 21.25 -21.09
N PHE A 37 0.10 20.81 -20.75
CA PHE A 37 -1.13 21.39 -21.29
C PHE A 37 -1.63 22.62 -20.52
N CYS A 38 -1.33 22.70 -19.23
CA CYS A 38 -1.81 23.76 -18.35
C CYS A 38 -0.65 24.45 -17.60
N PRO A 39 -0.14 25.60 -18.10
CA PRO A 39 0.99 26.30 -17.46
C PRO A 39 0.70 26.80 -16.05
N LEU A 40 -0.56 27.05 -15.70
CA LEU A 40 -1.01 27.37 -14.35
C LEU A 40 -0.68 26.25 -13.34
N ILE A 41 -0.79 25.00 -13.73
CA ILE A 41 -0.50 23.83 -12.91
C ILE A 41 1.02 23.64 -12.75
N ALA A 42 1.80 24.04 -13.76
CA ALA A 42 3.25 24.00 -13.70
C ALA A 42 3.81 24.95 -12.61
N SER A 43 3.14 26.08 -12.31
CA SER A 43 3.54 27.02 -11.26
C SER A 43 3.30 26.47 -9.86
N HIS A 44 2.33 25.55 -9.68
CA HIS A 44 1.97 24.93 -8.41
C HIS A 44 2.35 23.44 -8.34
N ARG A 45 3.59 23.13 -8.74
CA ARG A 45 4.11 21.75 -8.85
C ARG A 45 3.85 20.92 -7.59
N GLU A 46 4.22 21.46 -6.43
CA GLU A 46 4.14 20.76 -5.15
C GLU A 46 2.69 20.36 -4.82
N LEU A 47 1.79 21.32 -4.89
CA LEU A 47 0.38 21.12 -4.54
C LEU A 47 -0.29 20.11 -5.49
N THR A 48 0.04 20.16 -6.76
CA THR A 48 -0.50 19.20 -7.76
C THR A 48 0.01 17.79 -7.53
N MET A 49 1.29 17.65 -7.21
CA MET A 49 1.87 16.34 -6.90
C MET A 49 1.29 15.75 -5.61
N ILE A 50 1.09 16.56 -4.56
CA ILE A 50 0.43 16.15 -3.32
C ILE A 50 -0.99 15.66 -3.61
N PHE A 51 -1.76 16.43 -4.39
CA PHE A 51 -3.13 16.08 -4.74
C PHE A 51 -3.21 14.77 -5.53
N LEU A 52 -2.38 14.60 -6.56
CA LEU A 52 -2.32 13.38 -7.37
C LEU A 52 -1.94 12.16 -6.51
N PHE A 53 -0.92 12.31 -5.67
CA PHE A 53 -0.50 11.23 -4.79
C PHE A 53 -1.60 10.85 -3.80
N PHE A 54 -2.28 11.83 -3.19
CA PHE A 54 -3.36 11.58 -2.26
C PHE A 54 -4.55 10.86 -2.93
N MET A 55 -4.99 11.35 -4.08
CA MET A 55 -6.09 10.73 -4.84
C MET A 55 -5.77 9.30 -5.27
N LEU A 56 -4.59 9.07 -5.82
CA LEU A 56 -4.16 7.74 -6.23
C LEU A 56 -3.97 6.79 -5.05
N SER A 57 -3.39 7.27 -3.95
CA SER A 57 -3.18 6.47 -2.76
C SER A 57 -4.48 6.09 -2.06
N THR A 58 -5.50 6.96 -2.05
CA THR A 58 -6.83 6.62 -1.55
C THR A 58 -7.49 5.55 -2.40
N ILE A 59 -7.45 5.66 -3.70
CA ILE A 59 -8.06 4.69 -4.62
C ILE A 59 -7.30 3.35 -4.58
N CYS A 60 -5.99 3.37 -4.75
CA CYS A 60 -5.18 2.15 -4.75
C CYS A 60 -5.07 1.52 -3.35
N GLY A 61 -5.00 2.33 -2.30
CA GLY A 61 -4.97 1.83 -0.92
C GLY A 61 -6.25 1.12 -0.51
N SER A 62 -7.40 1.56 -1.02
CA SER A 62 -8.70 0.91 -0.74
C SER A 62 -8.97 -0.31 -1.63
N LEU A 63 -8.43 -0.38 -2.86
CA LEU A 63 -8.76 -1.43 -3.81
C LEU A 63 -7.68 -2.53 -3.94
N ALA A 64 -6.41 -2.20 -3.74
CA ALA A 64 -5.29 -3.09 -4.07
C ALA A 64 -4.72 -3.89 -2.88
N ASN A 65 -5.21 -3.69 -1.67
CA ASN A 65 -4.61 -4.24 -0.45
C ASN A 65 -5.25 -5.56 0.03
N THR A 66 -5.24 -6.57 -0.82
CA THR A 66 -5.70 -7.93 -0.46
C THR A 66 -4.61 -8.83 0.13
N THR A 67 -3.42 -8.30 0.36
CA THR A 67 -2.24 -9.09 0.77
C THR A 67 -2.30 -9.64 2.20
N LEU A 68 -3.13 -9.08 3.07
CA LEU A 68 -3.30 -9.58 4.44
C LEU A 68 -4.20 -10.81 4.52
N MET A 69 -5.07 -11.02 3.54
CA MET A 69 -5.94 -12.20 3.48
C MET A 69 -5.25 -13.47 2.98
N SER A 70 -4.09 -13.36 2.31
CA SER A 70 -3.32 -14.53 1.93
C SER A 70 -2.61 -15.12 3.14
N MET A 71 -3.18 -16.15 3.75
CA MET A 71 -2.46 -16.99 4.71
C MET A 71 -1.38 -17.77 3.96
N GLY A 72 -0.13 -17.37 4.14
CA GLY A 72 1.01 -18.12 3.63
C GLY A 72 1.48 -19.20 4.61
N ASP A 73 2.37 -20.08 4.16
CA ASP A 73 2.94 -21.15 4.98
C ASP A 73 3.58 -20.64 6.28
N ARG A 74 4.12 -19.42 6.24
CA ARG A 74 4.70 -18.75 7.40
C ARG A 74 3.65 -18.41 8.47
N ASP A 75 2.42 -18.06 8.08
CA ASP A 75 1.34 -17.76 9.02
C ASP A 75 0.83 -19.03 9.69
N TYR A 76 0.76 -20.10 8.94
CA TYR A 76 0.43 -21.42 9.48
C TYR A 76 1.45 -21.85 10.55
N LEU A 77 2.73 -21.65 10.30
CA LEU A 77 3.83 -21.92 11.21
C LEU A 77 3.71 -21.08 12.49
N MET A 78 3.45 -19.78 12.36
CA MET A 78 3.29 -18.86 13.49
C MET A 78 2.08 -19.21 14.37
N ILE A 79 0.95 -19.52 13.73
CA ILE A 79 -0.31 -19.79 14.45
C ILE A 79 -0.33 -21.19 15.05
N ARG A 80 0.07 -22.22 14.29
CA ARG A 80 -0.04 -23.63 14.71
C ARG A 80 1.14 -24.16 15.49
N ILE A 81 2.35 -23.72 15.17
CA ILE A 81 3.56 -24.24 15.80
C ILE A 81 4.01 -23.31 16.94
N MET A 82 4.00 -22.00 16.73
CA MET A 82 4.39 -21.04 17.77
C MET A 82 3.25 -20.62 18.70
N LEU A 83 2.02 -21.11 18.48
CA LEU A 83 0.83 -20.82 19.28
C LEU A 83 0.54 -19.30 19.45
N ILE A 84 0.96 -18.50 18.46
CA ILE A 84 0.67 -17.07 18.44
C ILE A 84 -0.80 -16.89 18.04
N SER A 85 -1.53 -16.04 18.79
CA SER A 85 -2.93 -15.78 18.43
C SER A 85 -3.01 -15.18 17.01
N PRO A 86 -4.00 -15.60 16.19
CA PRO A 86 -4.18 -15.08 14.83
C PRO A 86 -4.29 -13.57 14.79
N TYR A 87 -4.92 -12.97 15.81
CA TYR A 87 -5.05 -11.53 15.97
C TYR A 87 -3.71 -10.81 16.11
N MET A 88 -2.81 -11.34 16.95
CA MET A 88 -1.48 -10.75 17.16
C MET A 88 -0.60 -10.85 15.91
N ASN A 89 -0.68 -11.97 15.20
CA ASN A 89 0.02 -12.13 13.92
C ASN A 89 -0.48 -11.12 12.86
N PHE A 90 -1.80 -10.95 12.77
CA PHE A 90 -2.42 -9.99 11.88
C PHE A 90 -2.04 -8.54 12.22
N LEU A 91 -2.13 -8.17 13.49
CA LEU A 91 -1.74 -6.84 13.98
C LEU A 91 -0.27 -6.55 13.68
N GLY A 92 0.62 -7.51 13.94
CA GLY A 92 2.04 -7.39 13.65
C GLY A 92 2.33 -7.13 12.17
N LYS A 93 1.63 -7.80 11.27
CA LYS A 93 1.74 -7.57 9.82
C LYS A 93 1.30 -6.17 9.41
N ILE A 94 0.18 -5.69 9.96
CA ILE A 94 -0.33 -4.34 9.68
C ILE A 94 0.68 -3.29 10.13
N VAL A 95 1.14 -3.39 11.39
CA VAL A 95 2.09 -2.42 11.96
C VAL A 95 3.40 -2.41 11.18
N TYR A 96 3.93 -3.58 10.86
CA TYR A 96 5.16 -3.70 10.06
C TYR A 96 4.99 -3.03 8.68
N LYS A 97 3.86 -3.25 8.04
CA LYS A 97 3.58 -2.72 6.71
C LYS A 97 3.35 -1.20 6.73
N ILE A 98 2.66 -0.70 7.75
CA ILE A 98 2.50 0.75 7.98
C ILE A 98 3.87 1.42 8.18
N ALA A 99 4.71 0.85 9.04
CA ALA A 99 6.03 1.40 9.31
C ALA A 99 6.93 1.42 8.07
N THR A 100 6.95 0.33 7.31
CA THR A 100 7.72 0.25 6.05
C THR A 100 7.20 1.20 4.98
N ASP A 101 5.88 1.33 4.82
CA ASP A 101 5.31 2.27 3.86
C ASP A 101 5.60 3.72 4.23
N LEU A 102 5.54 4.04 5.52
CA LEU A 102 5.84 5.40 6.02
C LEU A 102 7.27 5.80 5.66
N VAL A 103 8.24 4.95 5.92
CA VAL A 103 9.65 5.24 5.60
C VAL A 103 9.83 5.39 4.09
N TYR A 104 9.40 4.40 3.31
CA TYR A 104 9.64 4.41 1.86
C TYR A 104 8.92 5.56 1.14
N PHE A 105 7.67 5.85 1.47
CA PHE A 105 6.96 6.94 0.80
C PHE A 105 7.50 8.30 1.19
N THR A 106 7.93 8.50 2.45
CA THR A 106 8.55 9.75 2.87
C THR A 106 9.83 10.01 2.08
N ASP A 107 10.71 9.02 1.97
CA ASP A 107 11.97 9.15 1.24
C ASP A 107 11.73 9.38 -0.25
N ILE A 108 10.85 8.62 -0.88
CA ILE A 108 10.56 8.75 -2.31
C ILE A 108 9.94 10.10 -2.64
N LEU A 109 8.95 10.57 -1.87
CA LEU A 109 8.29 11.86 -2.09
C LEU A 109 9.28 13.02 -1.94
N THR A 110 10.20 12.90 -0.99
CA THR A 110 11.27 13.89 -0.80
C THR A 110 12.21 13.92 -2.01
N ILE A 111 12.58 12.78 -2.58
CA ILE A 111 13.39 12.69 -3.81
C ILE A 111 12.65 13.34 -4.99
N PHE A 112 11.33 13.22 -5.08
CA PHE A 112 10.53 13.89 -6.12
C PHE A 112 10.34 15.40 -5.89
N GLY A 113 10.91 15.96 -4.81
CA GLY A 113 10.97 17.40 -4.54
C GLY A 113 9.83 17.95 -3.72
N ILE A 114 9.13 17.09 -2.96
CA ILE A 114 8.15 17.54 -1.95
C ILE A 114 8.91 17.77 -0.63
N PRO A 115 8.68 18.90 0.09
CA PRO A 115 9.32 19.17 1.37
C PRO A 115 9.09 18.04 2.36
N PHE A 116 10.11 17.72 3.16
CA PHE A 116 10.10 16.60 4.10
C PHE A 116 8.87 16.59 5.02
N GLY A 117 8.46 17.74 5.55
CA GLY A 117 7.28 17.86 6.42
C GLY A 117 5.98 17.44 5.73
N HIS A 118 5.76 17.88 4.48
CA HIS A 118 4.60 17.49 3.67
C HIS A 118 4.68 16.03 3.23
N SER A 119 5.87 15.54 2.89
CA SER A 119 6.09 14.12 2.54
C SER A 119 5.76 13.20 3.70
N LEU A 120 6.19 13.55 4.91
CA LEU A 120 5.91 12.79 6.12
C LEU A 120 4.41 12.79 6.46
N ALA A 121 3.76 13.97 6.44
CA ALA A 121 2.32 14.07 6.68
C ALA A 121 1.52 13.24 5.68
N LEU A 122 1.86 13.32 4.40
CA LEU A 122 1.20 12.57 3.33
C LEU A 122 1.39 11.05 3.48
N SER A 123 2.59 10.62 3.88
CA SER A 123 2.90 9.22 4.16
C SER A 123 2.12 8.68 5.36
N ILE A 124 1.96 9.47 6.42
CA ILE A 124 1.14 9.10 7.58
C ILE A 124 -0.32 8.91 7.16
N VAL A 125 -0.88 9.86 6.41
CA VAL A 125 -2.26 9.76 5.92
C VAL A 125 -2.44 8.51 5.04
N THR A 126 -1.54 8.28 4.10
CA THR A 126 -1.58 7.11 3.21
C THR A 126 -1.47 5.79 3.99
N ALA A 127 -0.56 5.74 4.96
CA ALA A 127 -0.39 4.56 5.81
C ALA A 127 -1.63 4.29 6.69
N SER A 128 -2.30 5.34 7.16
CA SER A 128 -3.55 5.24 7.94
C SER A 128 -4.74 4.76 7.11
N LEU A 129 -4.76 5.02 5.81
CA LEU A 129 -5.81 4.53 4.91
C LEU A 129 -5.70 3.02 4.62
N ARG A 130 -4.54 2.43 4.83
CA ARG A 130 -4.33 1.00 4.57
C ARG A 130 -5.22 0.08 5.42
N PRO A 131 -5.31 0.20 6.75
CA PRO A 131 -6.23 -0.61 7.56
C PRO A 131 -7.70 -0.46 7.11
N VAL A 132 -8.08 0.74 6.68
CA VAL A 132 -9.43 1.00 6.16
C VAL A 132 -9.67 0.21 4.87
N GLY A 133 -8.71 0.20 3.94
CA GLY A 133 -8.78 -0.58 2.71
C GLY A 133 -8.90 -2.08 2.97
N GLU A 134 -8.15 -2.61 3.92
CA GLU A 134 -8.23 -4.02 4.34
C GLU A 134 -9.61 -4.36 4.94
N MET A 135 -10.16 -3.48 5.78
CA MET A 135 -11.51 -3.68 6.32
C MET A 135 -12.58 -3.68 5.23
N ILE A 136 -12.49 -2.78 4.26
CA ILE A 136 -13.40 -2.75 3.10
C ILE A 136 -13.26 -4.03 2.29
N ALA A 137 -12.04 -4.50 2.03
CA ALA A 137 -11.80 -5.75 1.31
C ALA A 137 -12.40 -6.96 2.01
N ILE A 138 -12.31 -7.04 3.35
CA ILE A 138 -12.92 -8.09 4.16
C ILE A 138 -14.44 -8.08 4.01
N ILE A 139 -15.07 -6.92 4.17
CA ILE A 139 -16.52 -6.77 4.06
C ILE A 139 -17.01 -7.13 2.65
N MET A 140 -16.29 -6.71 1.62
CA MET A 140 -16.65 -7.04 0.24
C MET A 140 -16.50 -8.55 -0.04
N PHE A 141 -15.43 -9.17 0.45
CA PHE A 141 -15.20 -10.59 0.30
C PHE A 141 -16.31 -11.44 0.95
N ASP A 142 -16.71 -11.08 2.17
CA ASP A 142 -17.79 -11.77 2.87
C ASP A 142 -19.14 -11.63 2.15
N LYS A 143 -19.43 -10.44 1.59
CA LYS A 143 -20.64 -10.24 0.79
C LYS A 143 -20.62 -11.05 -0.51
N ILE A 144 -19.49 -11.08 -1.22
CA ILE A 144 -19.35 -11.86 -2.45
C ILE A 144 -19.51 -13.36 -2.15
N LYS A 145 -18.90 -13.85 -1.08
CA LYS A 145 -19.03 -15.24 -0.64
C LYS A 145 -20.48 -15.60 -0.26
N ALA A 146 -21.18 -14.71 0.43
CA ALA A 146 -22.58 -14.90 0.79
C ALA A 146 -23.49 -14.95 -0.46
N ILE A 147 -23.24 -14.09 -1.45
CA ILE A 147 -23.98 -14.10 -2.73
C ILE A 147 -23.71 -15.39 -3.51
N TYR A 148 -22.47 -15.83 -3.53
CA TYR A 148 -22.07 -17.07 -4.21
C TYR A 148 -22.75 -18.29 -3.57
N ASN A 149 -22.70 -18.41 -2.25
CA ASN A 149 -23.33 -19.49 -1.52
C ASN A 149 -24.85 -19.50 -1.74
N ASN A 150 -25.52 -18.34 -1.69
CA ASN A 150 -26.96 -18.28 -1.96
C ASN A 150 -27.33 -18.71 -3.38
N ARG A 151 -26.48 -18.44 -4.38
CA ARG A 151 -26.73 -18.91 -5.76
C ARG A 151 -26.54 -20.40 -5.92
N VAL A 152 -25.62 -21.01 -5.21
CA VAL A 152 -25.41 -22.47 -5.25
C VAL A 152 -26.59 -23.20 -4.61
N PHE A 153 -27.15 -22.69 -3.51
CA PHE A 153 -28.34 -23.28 -2.84
C PHE A 153 -29.64 -23.04 -3.58
N THR A 154 -29.72 -22.15 -4.54
CA THR A 154 -30.96 -21.92 -5.35
C THR A 154 -30.94 -22.65 -6.69
N MET A 155 -29.91 -23.43 -7.01
CA MET A 155 -29.82 -24.24 -8.23
C MET A 155 -30.08 -25.75 -8.01
N ASP A 156 -30.33 -26.19 -6.78
CA ASP A 156 -30.85 -27.51 -6.41
C ASP A 156 -32.34 -27.43 -6.14
#